data_88d24a1265d4131c96ffbcbc9bcafd04
#
_entry.id   88d24a1265d4131c96ffbcbc9bcafd04
#
_cell.length_a   1.000
_cell.length_b   1.000
_cell.length_c   1.000
_cell.angle_alpha   90.00
_cell.angle_beta   90.00
_cell.angle_gamma   90.00
#
_symmetry.space_group_name_H-M   'P 1'
#
loop_
_entity.id
_entity.type
_entity.pdbx_description
1 polymer ?
#
loop_
_entity_poly.entity_id
_entity_poly.type
_entity_poly.pdbx_seq_one_letter_code
_entity_poly.pdbx_strand_id
1 'polypeptide(L)'
;MANPWTQVILAPFKGSSATNSGDIWNGYASARTRLLDFIEENAIDNTVVLTGDYHASFAFDVCQNPFDANSYNPATGKGSIAVEFVCPALTSLAFPESGAGVEENPHQKFNNQTDHGYMLLDINEQALQCEWYYTETLKKRDDRCRYAKGLVTQASSNHLVEGGQSRPITKTAALASKDTSIAMKKSASLSAG
;
A
#
# COMPACT_ATOMS: atom_id res chain seq x y z
N MET A 1 -8.17 3.32 23.74
CA MET A 1 -8.56 2.70 22.45
C MET A 1 -7.82 3.45 21.37
N ALA A 2 -7.06 2.74 20.52
CA ALA A 2 -6.46 3.38 19.36
C ALA A 2 -7.57 3.89 18.44
N ASN A 3 -7.42 5.09 17.91
CA ASN A 3 -8.36 5.63 16.94
C ASN A 3 -8.22 4.81 15.64
N PRO A 4 -9.26 4.10 15.18
CA PRO A 4 -9.16 3.26 13.99
C PRO A 4 -8.89 4.03 12.68
N TRP A 5 -8.96 5.35 12.72
CA TRP A 5 -8.76 6.23 11.57
C TRP A 5 -7.31 6.71 11.39
N THR A 6 -6.39 6.35 12.30
CA THR A 6 -5.01 6.88 12.34
C THR A 6 -3.95 5.80 12.26
N GLN A 7 -4.29 4.58 11.87
CA GLN A 7 -3.34 3.47 11.80
C GLN A 7 -2.79 3.34 10.38
N VAL A 8 -1.78 4.12 10.09
CA VAL A 8 -1.07 4.16 8.81
C VAL A 8 0.24 3.40 8.97
N ILE A 9 0.69 2.69 7.95
CA ILE A 9 1.93 1.89 7.88
C ILE A 9 1.99 0.83 8.99
N LEU A 10 1.61 -0.39 8.63
CA LEU A 10 1.68 -1.57 9.48
C LEU A 10 3.11 -2.03 9.71
N ALA A 11 3.97 -1.97 8.69
CA ALA A 11 5.36 -2.39 8.78
C ALA A 11 6.12 -1.61 9.86
N PRO A 12 6.99 -2.26 10.66
CA PRO A 12 7.88 -1.55 11.58
C PRO A 12 8.76 -0.56 10.80
N PHE A 13 8.74 0.71 11.17
CA PHE A 13 9.38 1.75 10.37
C PHE A 13 10.26 2.66 11.23
N LYS A 14 11.48 2.94 10.76
CA LYS A 14 12.37 3.95 11.35
C LYS A 14 12.36 5.21 10.48
N GLY A 15 12.05 6.34 11.09
CA GLY A 15 12.06 7.66 10.46
C GLY A 15 11.98 8.73 11.52
N SER A 16 12.38 9.95 11.21
CA SER A 16 12.51 11.05 12.18
C SER A 16 11.21 11.43 12.90
N SER A 17 10.05 11.14 12.30
CA SER A 17 8.72 11.36 12.89
C SER A 17 8.01 10.06 13.29
N ALA A 18 8.53 8.90 12.90
CA ALA A 18 7.83 7.62 13.00
C ALA A 18 7.86 6.98 14.39
N THR A 19 8.86 7.31 15.21
CA THR A 19 9.08 6.62 16.50
C THR A 19 8.11 7.02 17.59
N ASN A 20 7.45 8.18 17.48
CA ASN A 20 6.52 8.70 18.48
C ASN A 20 5.15 9.12 17.89
N SER A 21 4.87 8.77 16.65
CA SER A 21 3.61 9.14 16.01
C SER A 21 2.50 8.18 16.44
N GLY A 22 1.48 8.73 17.09
CA GLY A 22 0.24 8.02 17.35
C GLY A 22 -0.56 7.68 16.07
N ASP A 23 -0.07 8.11 14.91
CA ASP A 23 -0.74 7.97 13.62
C ASP A 23 -0.28 6.74 12.84
N ILE A 24 0.78 6.07 13.27
CA ILE A 24 1.26 4.84 12.65
C ILE A 24 1.29 3.68 13.64
N TRP A 25 1.32 2.45 13.14
CA TRP A 25 1.33 1.24 13.97
C TRP A 25 2.57 1.11 14.86
N ASN A 26 3.64 1.88 14.61
CA ASN A 26 4.78 1.98 15.52
C ASN A 26 4.39 2.47 16.92
N GLY A 27 3.39 3.35 17.01
CA GLY A 27 2.84 3.80 18.30
C GLY A 27 2.03 2.72 19.03
N TYR A 28 1.70 1.61 18.37
CA TYR A 28 0.83 0.54 18.88
C TYR A 28 1.48 -0.84 18.73
N ALA A 29 2.76 -0.95 19.10
CA ALA A 29 3.56 -2.15 18.89
C ALA A 29 2.89 -3.44 19.36
N SER A 30 2.27 -3.46 20.56
CA SER A 30 1.58 -4.64 21.07
C SER A 30 0.35 -5.05 20.26
N ALA A 31 -0.35 -4.09 19.67
CA ALA A 31 -1.50 -4.37 18.78
C ALA A 31 -1.02 -4.93 17.45
N ARG A 32 0.05 -4.35 16.91
CA ARG A 32 0.71 -4.86 15.69
C ARG A 32 1.20 -6.29 15.89
N THR A 33 1.94 -6.57 16.97
CA THR A 33 2.44 -7.91 17.28
C THR A 33 1.29 -8.92 17.32
N ARG A 34 0.20 -8.63 18.03
CA ARG A 34 -0.97 -9.52 18.07
C ARG A 34 -1.58 -9.80 16.70
N LEU A 35 -1.62 -8.80 15.83
CA LEU A 35 -2.13 -8.97 14.45
C LEU A 35 -1.21 -9.87 13.64
N LEU A 36 0.09 -9.64 13.69
CA LEU A 36 1.07 -10.43 12.95
C LEU A 36 1.16 -11.86 13.49
N ASP A 37 1.15 -12.05 14.83
CA ASP A 37 1.08 -13.37 15.45
C ASP A 37 -0.16 -14.13 14.97
N PHE A 38 -1.32 -13.47 14.94
CA PHE A 38 -2.56 -14.10 14.46
C PHE A 38 -2.45 -14.56 12.99
N ILE A 39 -1.82 -13.78 12.13
CA ILE A 39 -1.60 -14.16 10.73
C ILE A 39 -0.68 -15.39 10.65
N GLU A 40 0.43 -15.40 11.38
CA GLU A 40 1.39 -16.51 11.41
C GLU A 40 0.81 -17.78 12.03
N GLU A 41 0.22 -17.69 13.22
CA GLU A 41 -0.33 -18.84 13.95
C GLU A 41 -1.47 -19.54 13.21
N ASN A 42 -2.22 -18.80 12.40
CA ASN A 42 -3.32 -19.35 11.61
C ASN A 42 -2.91 -19.65 10.15
N ALA A 43 -1.63 -19.53 9.82
CA ALA A 43 -1.09 -19.76 8.48
C ALA A 43 -1.87 -19.01 7.38
N ILE A 44 -2.25 -17.75 7.66
CA ILE A 44 -2.95 -16.89 6.71
C ILE A 44 -1.92 -16.38 5.71
N ASP A 45 -2.02 -16.88 4.49
CA ASP A 45 -1.09 -16.57 3.42
C ASP A 45 -1.62 -15.46 2.48
N ASN A 46 -0.76 -14.91 1.65
CA ASN A 46 -1.11 -13.87 0.67
C ASN A 46 -1.71 -12.60 1.28
N THR A 47 -1.31 -12.25 2.48
CA THR A 47 -1.77 -11.03 3.15
C THR A 47 -1.13 -9.80 2.51
N VAL A 48 -1.98 -8.91 2.03
CA VAL A 48 -1.58 -7.63 1.44
C VAL A 48 -2.22 -6.48 2.18
N VAL A 49 -1.41 -5.52 2.61
CA VAL A 49 -1.87 -4.29 3.27
C VAL A 49 -1.81 -3.15 2.26
N LEU A 50 -2.92 -2.43 2.14
CA LEU A 50 -3.01 -1.22 1.32
C LEU A 50 -3.20 -0.02 2.25
N THR A 51 -2.26 0.91 2.18
CA THR A 51 -2.17 2.05 3.10
C THR A 51 -2.29 3.36 2.34
N GLY A 52 -3.08 4.27 2.86
CA GLY A 52 -3.20 5.66 2.41
C GLY A 52 -2.73 6.64 3.48
N ASP A 53 -3.19 7.89 3.39
CA ASP A 53 -3.07 8.96 4.41
C ASP A 53 -1.64 9.47 4.71
N TYR A 54 -0.61 8.69 4.51
CA TYR A 54 0.77 9.07 4.82
C TYR A 54 1.40 10.08 3.84
N HIS A 55 0.73 10.34 2.72
CA HIS A 55 1.16 11.28 1.67
C HIS A 55 2.52 10.96 1.03
N ALA A 56 2.92 9.70 1.05
CA ALA A 56 4.16 9.21 0.45
C ALA A 56 3.94 7.84 -0.20
N SER A 57 4.86 7.44 -1.05
CA SER A 57 4.89 6.11 -1.63
C SER A 57 5.91 5.25 -0.92
N PHE A 58 5.48 4.14 -0.37
CA PHE A 58 6.36 3.12 0.17
C PHE A 58 5.92 1.72 -0.26
N ALA A 59 6.84 0.78 -0.16
CA ALA A 59 6.52 -0.63 -0.18
C ALA A 59 7.41 -1.38 0.82
N PHE A 60 6.81 -2.32 1.53
CA PHE A 60 7.50 -3.08 2.58
C PHE A 60 7.21 -4.59 2.48
N ASP A 61 8.20 -5.40 2.82
CA ASP A 61 7.94 -6.69 3.40
C ASP A 61 7.56 -6.51 4.87
N VAL A 62 6.42 -7.02 5.29
CA VAL A 62 5.94 -6.86 6.67
C VAL A 62 6.39 -8.07 7.49
N CYS A 63 7.13 -7.81 8.57
CA CYS A 63 7.65 -8.84 9.48
C CYS A 63 7.66 -8.34 10.92
N GLN A 64 7.84 -9.23 11.90
CA GLN A 64 7.85 -8.87 13.31
C GLN A 64 9.01 -7.94 13.67
N ASN A 65 10.22 -8.29 13.24
CA ASN A 65 11.41 -7.50 13.51
C ASN A 65 12.36 -7.46 12.29
N PRO A 66 12.20 -6.46 11.43
CA PRO A 66 13.05 -6.33 10.23
C PRO A 66 14.49 -5.92 10.53
N PHE A 67 14.78 -5.51 11.76
CA PHE A 67 16.08 -4.99 12.17
C PHE A 67 17.00 -6.07 12.79
N ASP A 68 16.51 -7.28 12.92
CA ASP A 68 17.26 -8.45 13.36
C ASP A 68 17.46 -9.42 12.18
N ALA A 69 18.71 -9.59 11.77
CA ALA A 69 19.08 -10.46 10.65
C ALA A 69 18.73 -11.96 10.86
N ASN A 70 18.49 -12.39 12.10
CA ASN A 70 17.99 -13.72 12.39
C ASN A 70 16.49 -13.84 12.11
N SER A 71 15.74 -12.74 12.25
CA SER A 71 14.28 -12.68 12.09
C SER A 71 13.87 -12.39 10.66
N TYR A 72 14.66 -11.58 9.93
CA TYR A 72 14.31 -11.17 8.57
C TYR A 72 15.55 -11.11 7.66
N ASN A 73 15.39 -11.59 6.42
CA ASN A 73 16.40 -11.49 5.37
C ASN A 73 15.85 -10.68 4.18
N PRO A 74 16.36 -9.47 3.90
CA PRO A 74 15.83 -8.60 2.85
C PRO A 74 16.05 -9.12 1.43
N ALA A 75 17.04 -10.00 1.21
CA ALA A 75 17.32 -10.55 -0.11
C ALA A 75 16.39 -11.70 -0.50
N THR A 76 15.87 -12.42 0.48
CA THR A 76 15.05 -13.62 0.25
C THR A 76 13.61 -13.47 0.73
N GLY A 77 13.30 -12.42 1.50
CA GLY A 77 12.02 -12.24 2.17
C GLY A 77 11.78 -13.21 3.34
N LYS A 78 12.78 -14.05 3.71
CA LYS A 78 12.61 -14.96 4.84
C LYS A 78 12.22 -14.18 6.10
N GLY A 79 11.15 -14.60 6.77
CA GLY A 79 10.58 -13.93 7.93
C GLY A 79 9.54 -12.86 7.60
N SER A 80 9.24 -12.64 6.32
CA SER A 80 8.12 -11.80 5.92
C SER A 80 6.79 -12.55 6.07
N ILE A 81 5.80 -11.89 6.63
CA ILE A 81 4.45 -12.41 6.95
C ILE A 81 3.43 -11.89 5.94
N ALA A 82 3.65 -10.65 5.46
CA ALA A 82 2.77 -9.94 4.56
C ALA A 82 3.57 -8.96 3.70
N VAL A 83 2.91 -8.30 2.77
CA VAL A 83 3.46 -7.15 2.05
C VAL A 83 2.57 -5.92 2.24
N GLU A 84 3.16 -4.73 2.21
CA GLU A 84 2.43 -3.47 2.33
C GLU A 84 2.78 -2.51 1.21
N PHE A 85 1.76 -1.88 0.64
CA PHE A 85 1.89 -0.82 -0.36
C PHE A 85 1.24 0.47 0.15
N VAL A 86 2.01 1.55 0.16
CA VAL A 86 1.55 2.87 0.60
C VAL A 86 1.35 3.77 -0.61
N CYS A 87 0.12 4.32 -0.73
CA CYS A 87 -0.29 5.17 -1.83
C CYS A 87 0.13 6.63 -1.58
N PRO A 88 0.68 7.33 -2.57
CA PRO A 88 0.99 8.75 -2.45
C PRO A 88 -0.28 9.61 -2.36
N ALA A 89 -0.13 10.86 -1.95
CA ALA A 89 -1.18 11.86 -2.08
C ALA A 89 -1.46 12.19 -3.56
N LEU A 90 -2.71 12.50 -3.88
CA LEU A 90 -3.06 13.09 -5.18
C LEU A 90 -2.78 14.60 -5.21
N THR A 91 -3.21 15.33 -4.19
CA THR A 91 -3.13 16.79 -4.13
C THR A 91 -2.75 17.35 -2.76
N SER A 92 -2.79 16.54 -1.71
CA SER A 92 -2.35 16.93 -0.37
C SER A 92 -0.85 17.18 -0.35
N LEU A 93 -0.37 18.00 0.57
CA LEU A 93 1.05 18.29 0.70
C LEU A 93 1.86 17.00 0.88
N ALA A 94 2.88 16.83 0.05
CA ALA A 94 3.91 15.84 0.30
C ALA A 94 4.80 16.33 1.46
N PHE A 95 5.30 15.39 2.26
CA PHE A 95 6.25 15.74 3.30
C PHE A 95 7.65 15.83 2.67
N PRO A 96 8.44 16.87 2.99
CA PRO A 96 9.83 16.90 2.58
C PRO A 96 10.54 15.67 3.12
N GLU A 97 11.49 15.14 2.35
CA GLU A 97 12.28 13.97 2.72
C GLU A 97 12.80 14.09 4.15
N SER A 98 12.17 13.42 5.06
CA SER A 98 12.59 13.34 6.47
C SER A 98 13.20 11.96 6.76
N GLY A 99 14.12 11.57 5.95
CA GLY A 99 15.34 10.99 6.29
C GLY A 99 15.48 9.52 6.55
N ALA A 100 14.57 8.62 6.73
CA ALA A 100 14.93 7.21 6.86
C ALA A 100 14.88 6.51 5.49
N GLY A 101 16.03 6.29 4.90
CA GLY A 101 16.18 5.59 3.64
C GLY A 101 16.02 4.07 3.77
N VAL A 102 16.13 3.38 2.64
CA VAL A 102 16.08 1.91 2.56
C VAL A 102 17.19 1.26 3.43
N GLU A 103 18.32 1.93 3.60
CA GLU A 103 19.43 1.44 4.44
C GLU A 103 19.06 1.32 5.92
N GLU A 104 18.20 2.20 6.43
CA GLU A 104 17.72 2.18 7.80
C GLU A 104 16.52 1.25 7.98
N ASN A 105 15.84 0.93 6.89
CA ASN A 105 14.66 0.07 6.84
C ASN A 105 14.89 -1.08 5.84
N PRO A 106 15.59 -2.16 6.21
CA PRO A 106 16.00 -3.21 5.25
C PRO A 106 14.83 -3.94 4.59
N HIS A 107 13.64 -3.89 5.17
CA HIS A 107 12.40 -4.44 4.63
C HIS A 107 11.67 -3.47 3.68
N GLN A 108 12.12 -2.21 3.60
CA GLN A 108 11.56 -1.23 2.68
C GLN A 108 12.10 -1.46 1.26
N LYS A 109 11.22 -1.71 0.33
CA LYS A 109 11.55 -2.01 -1.08
C LYS A 109 11.37 -0.80 -1.99
N PHE A 110 10.62 0.19 -1.55
CA PHE A 110 10.41 1.44 -2.28
C PHE A 110 10.17 2.62 -1.33
N ASN A 111 10.66 3.79 -1.72
CA ASN A 111 10.49 5.05 -1.01
C ASN A 111 10.44 6.22 -1.99
N ASN A 112 9.36 6.98 -1.97
CA ASN A 112 9.25 8.30 -2.59
C ASN A 112 8.28 9.16 -1.78
N GLN A 113 8.79 10.26 -1.22
CA GLN A 113 8.05 11.12 -0.30
C GLN A 113 7.66 12.47 -0.90
N THR A 114 7.94 12.69 -2.17
CA THR A 114 7.81 14.00 -2.81
C THR A 114 6.82 14.04 -3.95
N ASP A 115 6.70 12.95 -4.69
CA ASP A 115 5.85 12.91 -5.86
C ASP A 115 4.39 12.62 -5.52
N HIS A 116 3.49 13.17 -6.31
CA HIS A 116 2.05 12.99 -6.20
C HIS A 116 1.55 12.05 -7.29
N GLY A 117 0.59 11.21 -6.95
CA GLY A 117 0.08 10.26 -7.93
C GLY A 117 -0.82 9.18 -7.35
N TYR A 118 -0.76 8.01 -7.93
CA TYR A 118 -1.62 6.87 -7.59
C TYR A 118 -0.88 5.54 -7.74
N MET A 119 -1.47 4.51 -7.15
CA MET A 119 -1.08 3.11 -7.38
C MET A 119 -2.06 2.44 -8.33
N LEU A 120 -1.53 1.55 -9.16
CA LEU A 120 -2.29 0.59 -9.95
C LEU A 120 -1.97 -0.82 -9.45
N LEU A 121 -3.00 -1.60 -9.16
CA LEU A 121 -2.86 -3.00 -8.73
C LEU A 121 -3.37 -3.92 -9.83
N ASP A 122 -2.55 -4.89 -10.20
CA ASP A 122 -2.93 -6.03 -11.04
C ASP A 122 -2.87 -7.30 -10.18
N ILE A 123 -4.01 -7.95 -9.98
CA ILE A 123 -4.17 -9.07 -9.06
C ILE A 123 -4.73 -10.26 -9.80
N ASN A 124 -4.04 -11.39 -9.68
CA ASN A 124 -4.50 -12.67 -10.17
C ASN A 124 -4.13 -13.79 -9.17
N GLU A 125 -4.45 -15.04 -9.50
CA GLU A 125 -4.19 -16.17 -8.61
C GLU A 125 -2.71 -16.46 -8.37
N GLN A 126 -1.82 -15.99 -9.25
CA GLN A 126 -0.39 -16.27 -9.20
C GLN A 126 0.41 -15.16 -8.53
N ALA A 127 -0.05 -13.90 -8.66
CA ALA A 127 0.71 -12.75 -8.19
C ALA A 127 -0.16 -11.51 -7.97
N LEU A 128 0.35 -10.58 -7.18
CA LEU A 128 -0.09 -9.19 -7.13
C LEU A 128 1.06 -8.31 -7.58
N GLN A 129 0.83 -7.47 -8.57
CA GLN A 129 1.74 -6.41 -8.99
C GLN A 129 1.16 -5.05 -8.60
N CYS A 130 1.99 -4.21 -8.02
CA CYS A 130 1.67 -2.81 -7.71
C CYS A 130 2.60 -1.90 -8.51
N GLU A 131 2.03 -0.90 -9.16
CA GLU A 131 2.74 0.11 -9.92
C GLU A 131 2.40 1.50 -9.42
N TRP A 132 3.43 2.36 -9.27
CA TRP A 132 3.26 3.77 -8.96
C TRP A 132 3.39 4.62 -10.20
N TYR A 133 2.43 5.53 -10.35
CA TYR A 133 2.40 6.54 -11.41
C TYR A 133 2.31 7.92 -10.79
N TYR A 134 3.18 8.83 -11.24
CA TYR A 134 3.24 10.18 -10.71
C TYR A 134 2.79 11.21 -11.73
N THR A 135 2.03 12.20 -11.25
CA THR A 135 1.59 13.35 -12.05
C THR A 135 2.76 14.26 -12.35
N GLU A 136 2.76 14.88 -13.53
CA GLU A 136 3.82 15.80 -13.94
C GLU A 136 3.78 17.13 -13.16
N THR A 137 2.60 17.56 -12.74
CA THR A 137 2.44 18.83 -12.03
C THR A 137 1.08 18.93 -11.33
N LEU A 138 1.07 19.63 -10.19
CA LEU A 138 -0.15 20.05 -9.50
C LEU A 138 -0.50 21.53 -9.74
N LYS A 139 0.37 22.29 -10.45
CA LYS A 139 0.21 23.74 -10.61
C LYS A 139 -0.83 24.13 -11.67
N LYS A 140 -1.20 23.19 -12.52
CA LYS A 140 -2.24 23.35 -13.55
C LYS A 140 -2.90 22.02 -13.81
N ARG A 141 -4.09 22.04 -14.43
CA ARG A 141 -4.73 20.80 -14.90
C ARG A 141 -3.84 20.13 -15.95
N ASP A 142 -3.42 18.91 -15.67
CA ASP A 142 -2.57 18.08 -16.51
C ASP A 142 -2.96 16.62 -16.28
N ASP A 143 -3.13 15.86 -17.35
CA ASP A 143 -3.49 14.44 -17.31
C ASP A 143 -2.30 13.51 -17.55
N ARG A 144 -1.11 14.09 -17.72
CA ARG A 144 0.10 13.32 -17.93
C ARG A 144 0.59 12.70 -16.63
N CYS A 145 0.91 11.42 -16.71
CA CYS A 145 1.51 10.66 -15.63
C CYS A 145 2.71 9.90 -16.15
N ARG A 146 3.70 9.72 -15.29
CA ARG A 146 4.87 8.88 -15.58
C ARG A 146 4.87 7.64 -14.71
N TYR A 147 5.25 6.51 -15.28
CA TYR A 147 5.57 5.31 -14.53
C TYR A 147 6.81 5.57 -13.67
N ALA A 148 6.77 5.13 -12.41
CA ALA A 148 7.85 5.33 -11.47
C ALA A 148 8.47 4.02 -10.98
N LYS A 149 7.63 3.07 -10.56
CA LYS A 149 8.09 1.82 -9.95
C LYS A 149 7.02 0.75 -10.12
N GLY A 150 7.44 -0.49 -10.31
CA GLY A 150 6.61 -1.67 -10.19
C GLY A 150 7.25 -2.68 -9.26
N LEU A 151 6.46 -3.23 -8.35
CA LEU A 151 6.86 -4.32 -7.48
C LEU A 151 5.81 -5.43 -7.54
N VAL A 152 6.28 -6.66 -7.40
CA VAL A 152 5.42 -7.84 -7.47
C VAL A 152 5.67 -8.75 -6.28
N THR A 153 4.60 -9.34 -5.74
CA THR A 153 4.66 -10.49 -4.84
C THR A 153 3.98 -11.68 -5.50
N GLN A 154 4.65 -12.83 -5.47
CA GLN A 154 4.07 -14.09 -5.95
C GLN A 154 3.18 -14.70 -4.86
N ALA A 155 2.20 -15.49 -5.27
CA ALA A 155 1.39 -16.25 -4.33
C ALA A 155 2.29 -17.07 -3.39
N SER A 156 1.96 -17.04 -2.10
CA SER A 156 2.67 -17.70 -0.99
C SER A 156 4.11 -17.22 -0.75
N SER A 157 4.50 -16.08 -1.32
CA SER A 157 5.85 -15.54 -1.15
C SER A 157 5.98 -14.54 0.00
N ASN A 158 4.95 -13.70 0.20
CA ASN A 158 4.98 -12.57 1.15
C ASN A 158 6.25 -11.69 1.02
N HIS A 159 6.82 -11.63 -0.18
CA HIS A 159 8.07 -10.92 -0.47
C HIS A 159 7.95 -10.10 -1.75
N LEU A 160 8.43 -8.86 -1.69
CA LEU A 160 8.41 -7.94 -2.81
C LEU A 160 9.70 -8.00 -3.60
N VAL A 161 9.57 -8.22 -4.90
CA VAL A 161 10.66 -8.16 -5.86
C VAL A 161 10.36 -7.13 -6.96
N GLU A 162 11.39 -6.76 -7.73
CA GLU A 162 11.23 -5.87 -8.87
C GLU A 162 10.22 -6.44 -9.86
N GLY A 163 9.23 -5.61 -10.21
CA GLY A 163 8.31 -5.79 -11.32
C GLY A 163 8.58 -4.76 -12.42
N GLY A 164 8.31 -5.12 -13.64
CA GLY A 164 8.30 -4.15 -14.74
C GLY A 164 6.98 -3.39 -14.80
N GLN A 165 6.87 -2.46 -15.75
CA GLN A 165 5.58 -1.88 -16.11
C GLN A 165 4.69 -2.95 -16.73
N SER A 166 3.44 -3.07 -16.27
CA SER A 166 2.47 -3.98 -16.84
C SER A 166 2.19 -3.61 -18.31
N ARG A 167 1.88 -4.62 -19.10
CA ARG A 167 1.51 -4.38 -20.49
C ARG A 167 0.11 -3.77 -20.54
N PRO A 168 -0.17 -2.82 -21.44
CA PRO A 168 -1.51 -2.30 -21.62
C PRO A 168 -2.51 -3.43 -21.86
N ILE A 169 -3.67 -3.36 -21.21
CA ILE A 169 -4.76 -4.29 -21.47
C ILE A 169 -5.20 -4.10 -22.92
N THR A 170 -5.02 -5.13 -23.74
CA THR A 170 -5.40 -5.10 -25.16
C THR A 170 -6.89 -5.36 -25.38
N LYS A 171 -7.61 -5.81 -24.36
CA LYS A 171 -9.06 -5.98 -24.38
C LYS A 171 -9.72 -4.84 -23.63
N THR A 172 -10.47 -4.00 -24.34
CA THR A 172 -11.41 -3.07 -23.70
C THR A 172 -12.46 -3.92 -22.99
N ALA A 173 -12.52 -3.85 -21.66
CA ALA A 173 -13.62 -4.44 -20.93
C ALA A 173 -14.91 -3.81 -21.46
N ALA A 174 -15.91 -4.65 -21.78
CA ALA A 174 -17.24 -4.13 -22.12
C ALA A 174 -17.70 -3.29 -20.92
N LEU A 175 -18.02 -2.02 -21.16
CA LEU A 175 -18.63 -1.18 -20.14
C LEU A 175 -19.86 -1.94 -19.61
N ALA A 176 -19.94 -2.14 -18.31
CA ALA A 176 -21.12 -2.70 -17.68
C ALA A 176 -22.33 -1.89 -18.18
N SER A 177 -23.36 -2.57 -18.68
CA SER A 177 -24.59 -1.90 -19.10
C SER A 177 -25.07 -1.07 -17.91
N LYS A 178 -25.34 0.21 -18.12
CA LYS A 178 -25.97 1.03 -17.08
C LYS A 178 -27.31 0.41 -16.78
N ASP A 179 -27.39 -0.33 -15.68
CA ASP A 179 -28.68 -0.83 -15.21
C ASP A 179 -29.47 0.35 -14.63
N THR A 180 -30.29 0.93 -15.49
CA THR A 180 -31.19 2.05 -15.15
C THR A 180 -32.37 1.60 -14.28
N SER A 181 -32.54 0.30 -14.02
CA SER A 181 -33.65 -0.25 -13.24
C SER A 181 -33.57 0.10 -11.73
N ILE A 182 -32.37 0.38 -11.20
CA ILE A 182 -32.19 0.73 -9.78
C ILE A 182 -32.59 2.18 -9.48
N ALA A 183 -32.49 3.08 -10.46
CA ALA A 183 -32.83 4.49 -10.27
C ALA A 183 -34.36 4.73 -10.19
N MET A 184 -35.16 3.92 -10.86
CA MET A 184 -36.63 4.06 -10.86
C MET A 184 -37.31 3.54 -9.59
N LYS A 185 -36.70 2.61 -8.86
CA LYS A 185 -37.29 2.09 -7.59
C LYS A 185 -37.18 3.05 -6.42
N LYS A 186 -36.25 4.02 -6.45
CA LYS A 186 -36.11 5.04 -5.40
C LYS A 186 -37.08 6.21 -5.53
N SER A 187 -37.61 6.51 -6.70
CA SER A 187 -38.56 7.59 -6.88
C SER A 187 -40.01 7.19 -6.57
N ALA A 188 -40.34 5.92 -6.67
CA ALA A 188 -41.71 5.42 -6.41
C ALA A 188 -42.01 5.25 -4.89
N SER A 189 -41.01 5.21 -4.02
CA SER A 189 -41.20 5.06 -2.57
C SER A 189 -41.28 6.41 -1.81
N LEU A 190 -41.09 7.54 -2.49
CA LEU A 190 -41.14 8.89 -1.91
C LEU A 190 -42.43 9.66 -2.24
N SER A 191 -43.36 9.07 -3.04
CA SER A 191 -44.62 9.70 -3.38
C SER A 191 -45.87 9.04 -2.75
N ALA A 192 -45.67 8.17 -1.76
CA ALA A 192 -46.75 7.52 -0.99
C ALA A 192 -46.48 7.69 0.51
N GLY A 193 -46.48 8.94 0.96
CA GLY A 193 -46.40 9.31 2.39
C GLY A 193 -47.00 10.69 2.59
#